data_5bdae640b24f2ed1130ea460ab2b28cf
#
_entry.id   5bdae640b24f2ed1130ea460ab2b28cf
#
_cell.length_a   1.000
_cell.length_b   1.000
_cell.length_c   1.000
_cell.angle_alpha   90.00
_cell.angle_beta   90.00
_cell.angle_gamma   90.00
#
_symmetry.space_group_name_H-M   'P 1'
#
loop_
_entity.id
_entity.type
_entity.pdbx_description
1 polymer ?
#
loop_
_entity_poly.entity_id
_entity_poly.type
_entity_poly.pdbx_seq_one_letter_code
_entity_poly.pdbx_strand_id
1 'polypeptide(L)'
;MIRVAIIDDHVIVRTGLRYLIESDPELEFAGEYGGGAGAVDFVAAASPDVTLLDVRMPDKGGIEVLHEIRAVNPRARVVMLTTSDVEEDVFRAIEDGALGYVMKESPIETIRAAIRSAMAGEVFMTEDVRRIYETRKGAKGLSSREAEALVLAAKGAGNREIAAAMSLSENSVKMFLKRAFYKLGATNRAEAVQLAVRRGLIPAE
;
A
#
# COMPACT_ATOMS: atom_id res chain seq x y z
N MET A 1 0.01 -25.76 11.72
CA MET A 1 -0.16 -24.42 12.33
C MET A 1 0.45 -23.39 11.39
N ILE A 2 -0.19 -22.22 11.22
CA ILE A 2 0.29 -21.13 10.38
C ILE A 2 1.23 -20.27 11.23
N ARG A 3 2.50 -20.17 10.85
CA ARG A 3 3.51 -19.36 11.55
C ARG A 3 3.36 -17.90 11.19
N VAL A 4 3.05 -17.06 12.18
CA VAL A 4 2.74 -15.63 11.99
C VAL A 4 3.78 -14.75 12.68
N ALA A 5 4.41 -13.85 11.92
CA ALA A 5 5.28 -12.80 12.44
C ALA A 5 4.56 -11.45 12.49
N ILE A 6 4.96 -10.58 13.41
CA ILE A 6 4.39 -9.24 13.61
C ILE A 6 5.49 -8.19 13.43
N ILE A 7 5.21 -7.15 12.63
CA ILE A 7 6.06 -5.97 12.49
C ILE A 7 5.20 -4.73 12.74
N ASP A 8 5.45 -4.03 13.85
CA ASP A 8 4.68 -2.87 14.29
C ASP A 8 5.52 -2.10 15.33
N ASP A 9 5.57 -0.79 15.30
CA ASP A 9 6.33 -0.01 16.28
C ASP A 9 5.60 0.14 17.63
N HIS A 10 4.28 -0.09 17.66
CA HIS A 10 3.46 0.04 18.87
C HIS A 10 3.46 -1.25 19.70
N VAL A 11 4.11 -1.22 20.87
CA VAL A 11 4.20 -2.38 21.79
C VAL A 11 2.83 -2.96 22.16
N ILE A 12 1.84 -2.10 22.44
CA ILE A 12 0.49 -2.53 22.84
C ILE A 12 -0.18 -3.32 21.70
N VAL A 13 -0.02 -2.88 20.46
CA VAL A 13 -0.57 -3.56 19.28
C VAL A 13 0.10 -4.93 19.12
N ARG A 14 1.44 -5.01 19.21
CA ARG A 14 2.15 -6.29 19.14
C ARG A 14 1.69 -7.25 20.23
N THR A 15 1.52 -6.77 21.47
CA THR A 15 1.02 -7.61 22.58
C THR A 15 -0.38 -8.15 22.29
N GLY A 16 -1.28 -7.32 21.78
CA GLY A 16 -2.65 -7.73 21.42
C GLY A 16 -2.65 -8.75 20.26
N LEU A 17 -1.85 -8.53 19.22
CA LEU A 17 -1.74 -9.43 18.08
C LEU A 17 -1.09 -10.77 18.48
N ARG A 18 -0.10 -10.75 19.37
CA ARG A 18 0.49 -11.97 19.93
C ARG A 18 -0.55 -12.79 20.66
N TYR A 19 -1.34 -12.16 21.55
CA TYR A 19 -2.43 -12.85 22.25
C TYR A 19 -3.45 -13.44 21.27
N LEU A 20 -3.81 -12.71 20.21
CA LEU A 20 -4.69 -13.18 19.15
C LEU A 20 -4.13 -14.46 18.50
N ILE A 21 -2.84 -14.49 18.18
CA ILE A 21 -2.18 -15.64 17.56
C ILE A 21 -2.13 -16.83 18.53
N GLU A 22 -1.63 -16.60 19.75
CA GLU A 22 -1.45 -17.66 20.76
C GLU A 22 -2.79 -18.26 21.27
N SER A 23 -3.91 -17.55 21.13
CA SER A 23 -5.25 -18.01 21.47
C SER A 23 -5.95 -18.81 20.38
N ASP A 24 -5.36 -18.96 19.20
CA ASP A 24 -5.90 -19.74 18.08
C ASP A 24 -5.05 -21.01 17.86
N PRO A 25 -5.62 -22.23 18.01
CA PRO A 25 -4.86 -23.47 17.90
C PRO A 25 -4.30 -23.76 16.50
N GLU A 26 -4.77 -23.04 15.47
CA GLU A 26 -4.28 -23.17 14.10
C GLU A 26 -3.08 -22.24 13.82
N LEU A 27 -2.82 -21.25 14.70
CA LEU A 27 -1.76 -20.27 14.53
C LEU A 27 -0.58 -20.54 15.47
N GLU A 28 0.61 -20.14 15.05
CA GLU A 28 1.85 -20.21 15.81
C GLU A 28 2.57 -18.86 15.75
N PHE A 29 2.94 -18.33 16.90
CA PHE A 29 3.71 -17.08 16.97
C PHE A 29 5.17 -17.32 16.54
N ALA A 30 5.57 -16.71 15.42
CA ALA A 30 6.91 -16.84 14.85
C ALA A 30 7.90 -15.75 15.33
N GLY A 31 7.40 -14.71 15.98
CA GLY A 31 8.19 -13.61 16.51
C GLY A 31 7.61 -12.24 16.19
N GLU A 32 8.21 -11.20 16.78
CA GLU A 32 7.81 -9.81 16.56
C GLU A 32 9.01 -8.89 16.38
N TYR A 33 8.82 -7.79 15.65
CA TYR A 33 9.82 -6.76 15.41
C TYR A 33 9.21 -5.36 15.54
N GLY A 34 9.94 -4.41 16.14
CA GLY A 34 9.42 -3.11 16.56
C GLY A 34 9.71 -1.95 15.60
N GLY A 35 9.89 -2.17 14.32
CA GLY A 35 10.14 -1.11 13.35
C GLY A 35 10.33 -1.62 11.93
N GLY A 36 10.52 -0.71 10.97
CA GLY A 36 10.71 -1.05 9.57
C GLY A 36 12.18 -1.34 9.20
N ALA A 37 13.12 -0.63 9.84
CA ALA A 37 14.54 -0.84 9.61
C ALA A 37 14.97 -2.19 10.20
N GLY A 38 15.49 -3.13 9.37
CA GLY A 38 15.83 -4.50 9.78
C GLY A 38 14.66 -5.50 9.73
N ALA A 39 13.45 -5.07 9.38
CA ALA A 39 12.29 -5.94 9.27
C ALA A 39 12.48 -7.05 8.23
N VAL A 40 13.17 -6.78 7.13
CA VAL A 40 13.47 -7.76 6.08
C VAL A 40 14.35 -8.89 6.62
N ASP A 41 15.42 -8.54 7.34
CA ASP A 41 16.33 -9.53 7.95
C ASP A 41 15.61 -10.36 9.01
N PHE A 42 14.76 -9.71 9.82
CA PHE A 42 13.90 -10.39 10.79
C PHE A 42 12.98 -11.41 10.12
N VAL A 43 12.27 -11.02 9.05
CA VAL A 43 11.37 -11.93 8.31
C VAL A 43 12.14 -13.08 7.69
N ALA A 44 13.32 -12.82 7.13
CA ALA A 44 14.17 -13.86 6.56
C ALA A 44 14.61 -14.87 7.63
N ALA A 45 15.00 -14.42 8.82
CA ALA A 45 15.43 -15.27 9.93
C ALA A 45 14.25 -16.04 10.56
N ALA A 46 13.11 -15.39 10.79
CA ALA A 46 11.91 -16.00 11.40
C ALA A 46 11.22 -16.98 10.45
N SER A 47 11.36 -16.79 9.14
CA SER A 47 10.72 -17.59 8.09
C SER A 47 9.24 -17.86 8.35
N PRO A 48 8.40 -16.81 8.53
CA PRO A 48 6.98 -16.98 8.81
C PRO A 48 6.21 -17.42 7.55
N ASP A 49 5.05 -18.05 7.76
CA ASP A 49 4.10 -18.33 6.68
C ASP A 49 3.33 -17.06 6.27
N VAL A 50 3.00 -16.20 7.26
CA VAL A 50 2.32 -14.92 7.08
C VAL A 50 2.98 -13.85 7.96
N THR A 51 3.17 -12.66 7.42
CA THR A 51 3.66 -11.47 8.15
C THR A 51 2.53 -10.46 8.31
N LEU A 52 2.22 -10.07 9.54
CA LEU A 52 1.41 -8.89 9.84
C LEU A 52 2.32 -7.66 9.88
N LEU A 53 2.08 -6.68 9.04
CA LEU A 53 2.97 -5.53 8.85
C LEU A 53 2.21 -4.22 8.99
N ASP A 54 2.64 -3.39 9.94
CA ASP A 54 2.11 -2.03 10.06
C ASP A 54 2.47 -1.17 8.85
N VAL A 55 1.50 -0.39 8.38
CA VAL A 55 1.70 0.57 7.28
C VAL A 55 2.58 1.74 7.70
N ARG A 56 2.44 2.21 8.94
CA ARG A 56 3.07 3.45 9.40
C ARG A 56 4.02 3.22 10.56
N MET A 57 5.30 3.22 10.26
CA MET A 57 6.37 3.16 11.26
C MET A 57 7.32 4.36 11.08
N PRO A 58 7.90 4.89 12.18
CA PRO A 58 8.64 6.15 12.14
C PRO A 58 9.98 6.08 11.39
N ASP A 59 10.61 4.92 11.37
CA ASP A 59 11.94 4.69 10.79
C ASP A 59 11.89 4.32 9.31
N LYS A 60 10.95 3.43 8.92
CA LYS A 60 10.70 3.02 7.54
C LYS A 60 9.26 2.59 7.38
N GLY A 61 8.55 3.11 6.38
CA GLY A 61 7.15 2.82 6.13
C GLY A 61 6.90 1.36 5.70
N GLY A 62 5.77 0.79 6.14
CA GLY A 62 5.46 -0.62 5.87
C GLY A 62 5.30 -0.96 4.39
N ILE A 63 4.87 -0.02 3.54
CA ILE A 63 4.78 -0.26 2.09
C ILE A 63 6.18 -0.44 1.49
N GLU A 64 7.16 0.33 1.95
CA GLU A 64 8.56 0.17 1.55
C GLU A 64 9.12 -1.18 2.02
N VAL A 65 8.83 -1.55 3.27
CA VAL A 65 9.19 -2.86 3.84
C VAL A 65 8.54 -4.01 3.06
N LEU A 66 7.26 -3.90 2.70
CA LEU A 66 6.56 -4.88 1.85
C LEU A 66 7.29 -5.07 0.53
N HIS A 67 7.63 -3.97 -0.14
CA HIS A 67 8.36 -4.02 -1.42
C HIS A 67 9.71 -4.74 -1.28
N GLU A 68 10.48 -4.43 -0.23
CA GLU A 68 11.76 -5.09 0.04
C GLU A 68 11.61 -6.58 0.38
N ILE A 69 10.64 -6.94 1.25
CA ILE A 69 10.34 -8.35 1.57
C ILE A 69 10.03 -9.13 0.27
N ARG A 70 9.20 -8.56 -0.60
CA ARG A 70 8.81 -9.22 -1.85
C ARG A 70 9.94 -9.24 -2.90
N ALA A 71 10.86 -8.29 -2.86
CA ALA A 71 12.05 -8.33 -3.71
C ALA A 71 12.98 -9.49 -3.33
N VAL A 72 13.10 -9.81 -2.02
CA VAL A 72 13.88 -10.93 -1.51
C VAL A 72 13.13 -12.27 -1.65
N ASN A 73 11.84 -12.26 -1.31
CA ASN A 73 10.96 -13.44 -1.41
C ASN A 73 9.64 -13.09 -2.12
N PRO A 74 9.54 -13.28 -3.44
CA PRO A 74 8.31 -12.99 -4.20
C PRO A 74 7.08 -13.78 -3.75
N ARG A 75 7.25 -14.85 -2.96
CA ARG A 75 6.16 -15.67 -2.41
C ARG A 75 5.78 -15.29 -0.98
N ALA A 76 6.43 -14.28 -0.38
CA ALA A 76 6.10 -13.82 0.96
C ALA A 76 4.62 -13.40 1.03
N ARG A 77 3.94 -13.85 2.08
CA ARG A 77 2.54 -13.52 2.34
C ARG A 77 2.51 -12.43 3.40
N VAL A 78 2.06 -11.24 3.01
CA VAL A 78 2.02 -10.08 3.90
C VAL A 78 0.60 -9.57 3.98
N VAL A 79 0.11 -9.37 5.21
CA VAL A 79 -1.14 -8.68 5.53
C VAL A 79 -0.77 -7.33 6.15
N MET A 80 -1.22 -6.25 5.52
CA MET A 80 -0.99 -4.90 6.03
C MET A 80 -1.98 -4.59 7.15
N LEU A 81 -1.47 -3.99 8.22
CA LEU A 81 -2.27 -3.45 9.33
C LEU A 81 -2.15 -1.93 9.37
N THR A 82 -3.24 -1.24 9.65
CA THR A 82 -3.26 0.23 9.68
C THR A 82 -4.25 0.78 10.69
N THR A 83 -3.99 2.00 11.15
CA THR A 83 -4.95 2.82 11.90
C THR A 83 -5.69 3.82 11.01
N SER A 84 -5.42 3.83 9.70
CA SER A 84 -5.93 4.84 8.77
C SER A 84 -6.31 4.20 7.43
N ASP A 85 -7.42 4.61 6.87
CA ASP A 85 -7.99 4.20 5.59
C ASP A 85 -7.54 5.08 4.42
N VAL A 86 -6.29 5.55 4.45
CA VAL A 86 -5.75 6.37 3.36
C VAL A 86 -5.77 5.58 2.04
N GLU A 87 -6.62 6.02 1.11
CA GLU A 87 -6.88 5.35 -0.18
C GLU A 87 -5.60 5.00 -0.97
N GLU A 88 -4.60 5.90 -0.92
CA GLU A 88 -3.33 5.70 -1.59
C GLU A 88 -2.55 4.51 -1.00
N ASP A 89 -2.55 4.37 0.32
CA ASP A 89 -1.82 3.30 1.01
C ASP A 89 -2.48 1.94 0.72
N VAL A 90 -3.82 1.88 0.71
CA VAL A 90 -4.58 0.66 0.34
C VAL A 90 -4.21 0.22 -1.08
N PHE A 91 -4.30 1.14 -2.04
CA PHE A 91 -4.05 0.83 -3.44
C PHE A 91 -2.61 0.36 -3.67
N ARG A 92 -1.63 1.09 -3.14
CA ARG A 92 -0.21 0.74 -3.29
C ARG A 92 0.12 -0.60 -2.65
N ALA A 93 -0.36 -0.85 -1.43
CA ALA A 93 -0.10 -2.10 -0.74
C ALA A 93 -0.58 -3.32 -1.54
N ILE A 94 -1.80 -3.26 -2.08
CA ILE A 94 -2.36 -4.37 -2.87
C ILE A 94 -1.63 -4.54 -4.22
N GLU A 95 -1.32 -3.44 -4.93
CA GLU A 95 -0.55 -3.50 -6.19
C GLU A 95 0.89 -3.99 -5.97
N ASP A 96 1.50 -3.70 -4.82
CA ASP A 96 2.82 -4.21 -4.42
C ASP A 96 2.74 -5.67 -3.91
N GLY A 97 1.54 -6.26 -3.90
CA GLY A 97 1.30 -7.68 -3.66
C GLY A 97 1.06 -8.06 -2.21
N ALA A 98 0.55 -7.16 -1.38
CA ALA A 98 -0.02 -7.55 -0.10
C ALA A 98 -1.22 -8.49 -0.33
N LEU A 99 -1.32 -9.53 0.51
CA LEU A 99 -2.43 -10.48 0.50
C LEU A 99 -3.54 -10.12 1.50
N GLY A 100 -3.46 -8.95 2.11
CA GLY A 100 -4.53 -8.41 2.94
C GLY A 100 -4.25 -6.99 3.36
N TYR A 101 -5.34 -6.27 3.64
CA TYR A 101 -5.30 -4.93 4.20
C TYR A 101 -6.43 -4.79 5.23
N VAL A 102 -6.08 -4.59 6.49
CA VAL A 102 -7.02 -4.64 7.63
C VAL A 102 -6.75 -3.49 8.58
N MET A 103 -7.81 -2.91 9.15
CA MET A 103 -7.68 -1.92 10.20
C MET A 103 -7.25 -2.59 11.51
N LYS A 104 -6.36 -1.95 12.28
CA LYS A 104 -5.91 -2.45 13.59
C LYS A 104 -7.04 -2.57 14.61
N GLU A 105 -8.08 -1.73 14.45
CA GLU A 105 -9.30 -1.74 15.27
C GLU A 105 -10.32 -2.79 14.84
N SER A 106 -10.05 -3.54 13.77
CA SER A 106 -10.95 -4.60 13.32
C SER A 106 -11.13 -5.69 14.37
N PRO A 107 -12.30 -6.33 14.42
CA PRO A 107 -12.50 -7.50 15.28
C PRO A 107 -11.40 -8.55 15.06
N ILE A 108 -11.02 -9.24 16.14
CA ILE A 108 -10.00 -10.28 16.14
C ILE A 108 -10.24 -11.32 15.02
N GLU A 109 -11.50 -11.71 14.81
CA GLU A 109 -11.87 -12.69 13.79
C GLU A 109 -11.61 -12.19 12.35
N THR A 110 -11.66 -10.87 12.12
CA THR A 110 -11.31 -10.27 10.84
C THR A 110 -9.81 -10.42 10.55
N ILE A 111 -8.96 -10.19 11.55
CA ILE A 111 -7.51 -10.37 11.42
C ILE A 111 -7.17 -11.85 11.20
N ARG A 112 -7.82 -12.77 11.93
CA ARG A 112 -7.67 -14.21 11.74
C ARG A 112 -8.08 -14.65 10.33
N ALA A 113 -9.21 -14.14 9.83
CA ALA A 113 -9.68 -14.40 8.48
C ALA A 113 -8.65 -13.92 7.43
N ALA A 114 -8.06 -12.74 7.63
CA ALA A 114 -7.02 -12.21 6.75
C ALA A 114 -5.76 -13.10 6.73
N ILE A 115 -5.32 -13.61 7.91
CA ILE A 115 -4.20 -14.56 8.01
C ILE A 115 -4.50 -15.83 7.21
N ARG A 116 -5.70 -16.42 7.39
CA ARG A 116 -6.08 -17.65 6.67
C ARG A 116 -6.20 -17.45 5.16
N SER A 117 -6.79 -16.33 4.72
CA SER A 117 -6.85 -15.98 3.29
C SER A 117 -5.45 -15.79 2.71
N ALA A 118 -4.56 -15.09 3.40
CA ALA A 118 -3.19 -14.90 2.95
C ALA A 118 -2.44 -16.24 2.86
N MET A 119 -2.67 -17.17 3.80
CA MET A 119 -2.11 -18.52 3.73
C MET A 119 -2.59 -19.29 2.50
N ALA A 120 -3.86 -19.13 2.12
CA ALA A 120 -4.42 -19.70 0.89
C ALA A 120 -3.95 -19.00 -0.40
N GLY A 121 -3.23 -17.87 -0.28
CA GLY A 121 -2.81 -17.06 -1.42
C GLY A 121 -3.89 -16.13 -1.96
N GLU A 122 -4.96 -15.93 -1.20
CA GLU A 122 -6.10 -15.09 -1.55
C GLU A 122 -5.95 -13.70 -0.92
N VAL A 123 -6.38 -12.66 -1.65
CA VAL A 123 -6.35 -11.28 -1.14
C VAL A 123 -7.57 -11.01 -0.28
N PHE A 124 -7.35 -10.72 1.00
CA PHE A 124 -8.37 -10.35 1.96
C PHE A 124 -8.52 -8.82 2.05
N MET A 125 -9.73 -8.35 1.90
CA MET A 125 -10.11 -6.95 2.15
C MET A 125 -11.49 -6.91 2.82
N THR A 126 -11.64 -6.06 3.84
CA THR A 126 -12.98 -5.73 4.34
C THR A 126 -13.77 -4.99 3.26
N GLU A 127 -15.10 -4.93 3.39
CA GLU A 127 -15.96 -4.29 2.36
C GLU A 127 -15.57 -2.82 2.12
N ASP A 128 -15.24 -2.09 3.17
CA ASP A 128 -14.82 -0.69 3.06
C ASP A 128 -13.49 -0.54 2.33
N VAL A 129 -12.50 -1.36 2.68
CA VAL A 129 -11.19 -1.40 2.00
C VAL A 129 -11.36 -1.83 0.54
N ARG A 130 -12.21 -2.81 0.26
CA ARG A 130 -12.51 -3.26 -1.11
C ARG A 130 -13.12 -2.14 -1.95
N ARG A 131 -14.06 -1.38 -1.39
CA ARG A 131 -14.69 -0.24 -2.06
C ARG A 131 -13.65 0.83 -2.43
N ILE A 132 -12.75 1.15 -1.50
CA ILE A 132 -11.63 2.07 -1.72
C ILE A 132 -10.76 1.57 -2.87
N TYR A 133 -10.32 0.32 -2.80
CA TYR A 133 -9.46 -0.29 -3.82
C TYR A 133 -10.12 -0.32 -5.21
N GLU A 134 -11.39 -0.78 -5.31
CA GLU A 134 -12.12 -0.88 -6.58
C GLU A 134 -12.40 0.50 -7.18
N THR A 135 -12.73 1.50 -6.36
CA THR A 135 -12.89 2.89 -6.81
C THR A 135 -11.60 3.38 -7.47
N ARG A 136 -10.46 3.12 -6.84
CA ARG A 136 -9.15 3.51 -7.35
C ARG A 136 -8.73 2.69 -8.57
N LYS A 137 -8.96 1.39 -8.56
CA LYS A 137 -8.70 0.47 -9.67
C LYS A 137 -9.55 0.80 -10.90
N GLY A 138 -10.83 1.06 -10.71
CA GLY A 138 -11.74 1.46 -11.80
C GLY A 138 -11.40 2.81 -12.41
N ALA A 139 -10.80 3.71 -11.62
CA ALA A 139 -10.28 4.99 -12.10
C ALA A 139 -8.98 4.86 -12.93
N LYS A 140 -8.37 3.66 -13.11
CA LYS A 140 -7.00 3.48 -13.61
C LYS A 140 -6.08 4.53 -13.01
N GLY A 141 -5.90 4.45 -11.68
CA GLY A 141 -5.35 5.51 -10.84
C GLY A 141 -4.02 6.04 -11.36
N LEU A 142 -3.93 7.35 -11.38
CA LEU A 142 -2.65 8.02 -11.59
C LEU A 142 -1.73 7.69 -10.42
N SER A 143 -0.45 7.43 -10.68
CA SER A 143 0.54 7.42 -9.59
C SER A 143 0.66 8.81 -8.97
N SER A 144 1.16 8.91 -7.74
CA SER A 144 1.36 10.20 -7.06
C SER A 144 2.14 11.19 -7.94
N ARG A 145 3.17 10.73 -8.66
CA ARG A 145 3.96 11.57 -9.57
C ARG A 145 3.20 11.98 -10.84
N GLU A 146 2.36 11.09 -11.36
CA GLU A 146 1.48 11.42 -12.50
C GLU A 146 0.40 12.41 -12.10
N ALA A 147 -0.20 12.24 -10.92
CA ALA A 147 -1.19 13.16 -10.36
C ALA A 147 -0.56 14.53 -10.06
N GLU A 148 0.60 14.57 -9.39
CA GLU A 148 1.33 15.80 -9.10
C GLU A 148 1.68 16.58 -10.38
N ALA A 149 2.20 15.88 -11.40
CA ALA A 149 2.48 16.50 -12.69
C ALA A 149 1.22 17.04 -13.37
N LEU A 150 0.08 16.33 -13.26
CA LEU A 150 -1.20 16.78 -13.80
C LEU A 150 -1.81 17.95 -13.03
N VAL A 151 -1.67 18.01 -11.71
CA VAL A 151 -2.08 19.17 -10.88
C VAL A 151 -1.31 20.42 -11.32
N LEU A 152 0.01 20.33 -11.46
CA LEU A 152 0.80 21.46 -11.94
C LEU A 152 0.44 21.81 -13.39
N ALA A 153 0.13 20.79 -14.21
CA ALA A 153 -0.36 20.98 -15.55
C ALA A 153 -1.70 21.71 -15.60
N ALA A 154 -2.62 21.41 -14.69
CA ALA A 154 -3.91 22.10 -14.55
C ALA A 154 -3.72 23.59 -14.26
N LYS A 155 -2.75 23.94 -13.43
CA LYS A 155 -2.34 25.33 -13.13
C LYS A 155 -1.64 26.06 -14.28
N GLY A 156 -1.58 25.46 -15.47
CA GLY A 156 -0.95 26.08 -16.64
C GLY A 156 0.57 25.95 -16.71
N ALA A 157 1.24 25.31 -15.73
CA ALA A 157 2.69 25.20 -15.69
C ALA A 157 3.25 24.41 -16.89
N GLY A 158 4.26 24.93 -17.58
CA GLY A 158 4.98 24.22 -18.65
C GLY A 158 5.86 23.09 -18.12
N ASN A 159 6.30 22.16 -18.98
CA ASN A 159 7.09 21.00 -18.54
C ASN A 159 8.36 21.38 -17.76
N ARG A 160 9.00 22.50 -18.12
CA ARG A 160 10.18 23.01 -17.43
C ARG A 160 9.84 23.51 -16.00
N GLU A 161 8.71 24.16 -15.84
CA GLU A 161 8.24 24.65 -14.53
C GLU A 161 7.80 23.47 -13.64
N ILE A 162 7.11 22.47 -14.22
CA ILE A 162 6.76 21.24 -13.53
C ILE A 162 8.03 20.51 -13.10
N ALA A 163 9.04 20.39 -13.96
CA ALA A 163 10.30 19.76 -13.65
C ALA A 163 11.01 20.43 -12.48
N ALA A 164 11.04 21.76 -12.47
CA ALA A 164 11.61 22.54 -11.36
C ALA A 164 10.84 22.32 -10.05
N ALA A 165 9.48 22.36 -10.08
CA ALA A 165 8.63 22.17 -8.92
C ALA A 165 8.75 20.77 -8.32
N MET A 166 8.89 19.74 -9.15
CA MET A 166 8.98 18.33 -8.73
C MET A 166 10.42 17.86 -8.47
N SER A 167 11.43 18.72 -8.67
CA SER A 167 12.87 18.36 -8.60
C SER A 167 13.24 17.21 -9.56
N LEU A 168 12.76 17.29 -10.80
CA LEU A 168 12.92 16.28 -11.85
C LEU A 168 13.52 16.88 -13.14
N SER A 169 13.89 15.99 -14.07
CA SER A 169 14.20 16.41 -15.46
C SER A 169 12.92 16.64 -16.26
N GLU A 170 12.97 17.51 -17.29
CA GLU A 170 11.83 17.68 -18.23
C GLU A 170 11.44 16.38 -18.93
N ASN A 171 12.39 15.49 -19.19
CA ASN A 171 12.12 14.18 -19.78
C ASN A 171 11.31 13.29 -18.84
N SER A 172 11.60 13.32 -17.54
CA SER A 172 10.81 12.61 -16.52
C SER A 172 9.38 13.13 -16.47
N VAL A 173 9.19 14.44 -16.48
CA VAL A 173 7.85 15.07 -16.53
C VAL A 173 7.08 14.65 -17.79
N LYS A 174 7.70 14.72 -18.95
CA LYS A 174 7.09 14.24 -20.20
C LYS A 174 6.65 12.78 -20.11
N MET A 175 7.47 11.94 -19.50
CA MET A 175 7.14 10.53 -19.28
C MET A 175 5.94 10.36 -18.35
N PHE A 176 5.89 11.07 -17.21
CA PHE A 176 4.76 11.01 -16.28
C PHE A 176 3.47 11.52 -16.91
N LEU A 177 3.50 12.65 -17.61
CA LEU A 177 2.33 13.18 -18.31
C LEU A 177 1.87 12.22 -19.41
N LYS A 178 2.77 11.64 -20.20
CA LYS A 178 2.42 10.65 -21.24
C LYS A 178 1.74 9.41 -20.65
N ARG A 179 2.25 8.91 -19.51
CA ARG A 179 1.63 7.80 -18.78
C ARG A 179 0.25 8.17 -18.24
N ALA A 180 0.11 9.36 -17.66
CA ALA A 180 -1.16 9.87 -17.19
C ALA A 180 -2.19 9.96 -18.33
N PHE A 181 -1.80 10.51 -19.49
CA PHE A 181 -2.69 10.60 -20.66
C PHE A 181 -3.14 9.21 -21.13
N TYR A 182 -2.21 8.27 -21.21
CA TYR A 182 -2.54 6.89 -21.57
C TYR A 182 -3.53 6.25 -20.60
N LYS A 183 -3.30 6.38 -19.29
CA LYS A 183 -4.18 5.84 -18.24
C LYS A 183 -5.57 6.48 -18.24
N LEU A 184 -5.65 7.76 -18.58
CA LEU A 184 -6.92 8.50 -18.66
C LEU A 184 -7.67 8.24 -19.98
N GLY A 185 -6.98 7.74 -20.99
CA GLY A 185 -7.49 7.65 -22.35
C GLY A 185 -7.56 9.02 -23.04
N ALA A 186 -6.70 9.97 -22.63
CA ALA A 186 -6.66 11.32 -23.17
C ALA A 186 -5.67 11.43 -24.33
N THR A 187 -6.02 12.22 -25.31
CA THR A 187 -5.19 12.48 -26.50
C THR A 187 -4.31 13.73 -26.35
N ASN A 188 -4.66 14.61 -25.44
CA ASN A 188 -3.94 15.85 -25.19
C ASN A 188 -4.03 16.27 -23.71
N ARG A 189 -3.24 17.29 -23.36
CA ARG A 189 -3.09 17.80 -21.99
C ARG A 189 -4.41 18.34 -21.42
N ALA A 190 -5.15 19.13 -22.17
CA ALA A 190 -6.38 19.74 -21.70
C ALA A 190 -7.44 18.68 -21.39
N GLU A 191 -7.56 17.69 -22.26
CA GLU A 191 -8.46 16.55 -22.09
C GLU A 191 -8.05 15.71 -20.87
N ALA A 192 -6.73 15.47 -20.67
CA ALA A 192 -6.25 14.75 -19.51
C ALA A 192 -6.58 15.43 -18.20
N VAL A 193 -6.41 16.75 -18.11
CA VAL A 193 -6.78 17.55 -16.94
C VAL A 193 -8.29 17.48 -16.68
N GLN A 194 -9.12 17.70 -17.70
CA GLN A 194 -10.58 17.62 -17.56
C GLN A 194 -11.05 16.25 -17.10
N LEU A 195 -10.48 15.16 -17.66
CA LEU A 195 -10.81 13.80 -17.27
C LEU A 195 -10.38 13.50 -15.82
N ALA A 196 -9.19 13.97 -15.43
CA ALA A 196 -8.69 13.78 -14.08
C ALA A 196 -9.54 14.51 -13.04
N VAL A 197 -9.92 15.75 -13.27
CA VAL A 197 -10.84 16.52 -12.41
C VAL A 197 -12.21 15.84 -12.33
N ARG A 198 -12.80 15.51 -13.48
CA ARG A 198 -14.14 14.87 -13.53
C ARG A 198 -14.19 13.52 -12.82
N ARG A 199 -13.07 12.78 -12.78
CA ARG A 199 -12.94 11.49 -12.08
C ARG A 199 -12.49 11.65 -10.63
N GLY A 200 -12.30 12.88 -10.12
CA GLY A 200 -11.82 13.12 -8.76
C GLY A 200 -10.38 12.72 -8.50
N LEU A 201 -9.55 12.55 -9.55
CA LEU A 201 -8.16 12.13 -9.45
C LEU A 201 -7.20 13.29 -9.14
N ILE A 202 -7.63 14.51 -9.43
CA ILE A 202 -6.98 15.77 -9.06
C ILE A 202 -8.06 16.78 -8.65
N PRO A 203 -7.74 17.76 -7.77
CA PRO A 203 -8.70 18.79 -7.36
C PRO A 203 -9.15 19.63 -8.56
N ALA A 204 -10.43 20.07 -8.54
CA ALA A 204 -10.90 21.18 -9.36
C ALA A 204 -10.31 22.48 -8.78
N GLU A 205 -9.77 23.36 -9.62
CA GLU A 205 -9.36 24.71 -9.19
C GLU A 205 -10.56 25.56 -8.77
#